data_8d5048c89541c24570efb451eb5cc736
#
_entry.id   8d5048c89541c24570efb451eb5cc736
#
_cell.length_a   1.000
_cell.length_b   1.000
_cell.length_c   1.000
_cell.angle_alpha   90.00
_cell.angle_beta   90.00
_cell.angle_gamma   90.00
#
_symmetry.space_group_name_H-M   'P 1'
#
loop_
_entity.id
_entity.type
_entity.pdbx_description
1 polymer ?
#
loop_
_entity_poly.entity_id
_entity_poly.type
_entity_poly.pdbx_seq_one_letter_code
_entity_poly.pdbx_strand_id
1 'polypeptide(L)'
;MLASELITRFESFAPLKLKWHDDPTGLQIGDPNQPIHKVLVTLDVRPEVVDEAIKVGADMIFAHHPVMFRPAANLDYQDPQKAMYAKIAAHHLLVYAAHTNLDCAEGGMNDWLAQALGLQQVSGLVPGYHAAAVKLTVTVPAAQAEAVQEYLIKTWQAKVDRYALNSGEQFSVDLLQDDLSAAIQGIQALLPTTDWDYQAKPLLTGGHQYSMGRIGNLAQPMTVQAFAEQCKQVFGVGGLRLVSAEPQQLIQRVAVLGGDGGKFYHQALQQGAQVYVTGDVYYHTAHDMLAAGLSVVDPGHHIESICKAQLTTLFTQWASDHDWPLEIVASQLNTDPFTFI
;
A
#
# COMPACT_ATOMS: atom_id res chain seq x y z
N MET A 1 -0.91 15.53 18.29
CA MET A 1 -0.51 15.88 16.93
C MET A 1 -1.74 16.12 16.06
N LEU A 2 -1.60 16.72 14.87
CA LEU A 2 -2.72 16.83 13.93
C LEU A 2 -2.87 15.53 13.14
N ALA A 3 -4.09 15.16 12.78
CA ALA A 3 -4.33 13.98 11.93
C ALA A 3 -3.62 14.09 10.57
N SER A 4 -3.53 15.30 10.01
CA SER A 4 -2.81 15.58 8.75
C SER A 4 -1.33 15.19 8.79
N GLU A 5 -0.68 15.21 9.95
CA GLU A 5 0.72 14.80 10.07
C GLU A 5 0.86 13.28 9.86
N LEU A 6 -0.01 12.46 10.48
CA LEU A 6 -0.04 11.02 10.25
C LEU A 6 -0.43 10.69 8.81
N ILE A 7 -1.46 11.36 8.27
CA ILE A 7 -1.92 11.18 6.88
C ILE A 7 -0.79 11.49 5.90
N THR A 8 -0.11 12.63 6.05
CA THR A 8 1.01 13.01 5.18
C THR A 8 2.15 11.99 5.25
N ARG A 9 2.47 11.51 6.46
CA ARG A 9 3.50 10.47 6.64
C ARG A 9 3.09 9.17 5.98
N PHE A 10 1.81 8.78 6.10
CA PHE A 10 1.27 7.60 5.44
C PHE A 10 1.26 7.74 3.91
N GLU A 11 0.84 8.89 3.39
CA GLU A 11 0.83 9.15 1.95
C GLU A 11 2.25 9.26 1.34
N SER A 12 3.27 9.49 2.17
CA SER A 12 4.67 9.35 1.74
C SER A 12 5.08 7.87 1.61
N PHE A 13 4.48 6.96 2.37
CA PHE A 13 4.70 5.52 2.29
C PHE A 13 3.85 4.87 1.18
N ALA A 14 2.57 5.21 1.11
CA ALA A 14 1.60 4.70 0.14
C ALA A 14 0.88 5.88 -0.57
N PRO A 15 1.54 6.56 -1.52
CA PRO A 15 1.01 7.74 -2.19
C PRO A 15 -0.35 7.50 -2.86
N LEU A 16 -1.24 8.50 -2.79
CA LEU A 16 -2.57 8.42 -3.42
C LEU A 16 -2.53 8.18 -4.94
N LYS A 17 -1.46 8.58 -5.62
CA LYS A 17 -1.26 8.30 -7.05
C LYS A 17 -1.13 6.82 -7.39
N LEU A 18 -0.85 5.96 -6.39
CA LEU A 18 -0.78 4.50 -6.56
C LEU A 18 -2.16 3.84 -6.60
N LYS A 19 -3.21 4.54 -6.17
CA LYS A 19 -4.55 3.98 -6.15
C LYS A 19 -5.06 3.65 -7.55
N TRP A 20 -5.89 2.65 -7.66
CA TRP A 20 -6.63 2.35 -8.88
C TRP A 20 -7.52 3.53 -9.28
N HIS A 21 -7.75 3.68 -10.58
CA HIS A 21 -8.66 4.72 -11.09
C HIS A 21 -10.05 4.61 -10.43
N ASP A 22 -10.60 5.76 -10.01
CA ASP A 22 -11.90 5.89 -9.33
C ASP A 22 -12.02 5.21 -7.95
N ASP A 23 -10.90 4.71 -7.38
CA ASP A 23 -10.91 4.15 -6.04
C ASP A 23 -11.07 5.25 -4.97
N PRO A 24 -12.03 5.13 -4.04
CA PRO A 24 -12.30 6.14 -3.02
C PRO A 24 -11.32 6.11 -1.83
N THR A 25 -10.05 5.82 -2.10
CA THR A 25 -8.94 5.89 -1.12
C THR A 25 -8.74 7.30 -0.60
N GLY A 26 -8.39 7.45 0.67
CA GLY A 26 -8.06 8.73 1.32
C GLY A 26 -9.03 9.09 2.45
N LEU A 27 -9.13 10.39 2.73
CA LEU A 27 -10.03 10.91 3.75
C LEU A 27 -11.49 10.60 3.40
N GLN A 28 -12.20 9.97 4.34
CA GLN A 28 -13.60 9.57 4.17
C GLN A 28 -14.55 10.49 4.95
N ILE A 29 -14.28 10.74 6.22
CA ILE A 29 -15.11 11.57 7.11
C ILE A 29 -14.17 12.30 8.08
N GLY A 30 -14.50 13.54 8.43
CA GLY A 30 -13.83 14.31 9.48
C GLY A 30 -12.90 15.41 8.95
N ASP A 31 -12.23 16.10 9.87
CA ASP A 31 -11.30 17.19 9.58
C ASP A 31 -9.86 16.73 9.78
N PRO A 32 -9.02 16.72 8.73
CA PRO A 32 -7.63 16.30 8.85
C PRO A 32 -6.78 17.24 9.73
N ASN A 33 -7.27 18.44 10.04
CA ASN A 33 -6.58 19.37 10.94
C ASN A 33 -6.98 19.21 12.41
N GLN A 34 -7.88 18.28 12.74
CA GLN A 34 -8.20 18.00 14.13
C GLN A 34 -7.02 17.36 14.87
N PRO A 35 -6.85 17.66 16.19
CA PRO A 35 -5.88 16.94 17.01
C PRO A 35 -6.30 15.50 17.22
N ILE A 36 -5.32 14.59 17.19
CA ILE A 36 -5.50 13.17 17.49
C ILE A 36 -4.51 12.69 18.54
N HIS A 37 -4.96 11.79 19.43
CA HIS A 37 -4.17 11.15 20.48
C HIS A 37 -4.25 9.64 20.39
N LYS A 38 -5.30 9.09 19.76
CA LYS A 38 -5.49 7.66 19.61
C LYS A 38 -6.09 7.32 18.26
N VAL A 39 -5.49 6.31 17.59
CA VAL A 39 -5.92 5.76 16.30
C VAL A 39 -6.34 4.31 16.47
N LEU A 40 -7.55 3.96 16.02
CA LEU A 40 -7.98 2.57 15.86
C LEU A 40 -7.70 2.12 14.43
N VAL A 41 -6.89 1.07 14.28
CA VAL A 41 -6.57 0.46 12.97
C VAL A 41 -7.48 -0.74 12.74
N THR A 42 -8.12 -0.81 11.56
CA THR A 42 -9.07 -1.87 11.21
C THR A 42 -8.97 -2.27 9.74
N LEU A 43 -9.57 -3.41 9.37
CA LEU A 43 -9.81 -3.77 7.97
C LEU A 43 -11.02 -2.99 7.44
N ASP A 44 -12.17 -3.16 8.07
CA ASP A 44 -13.45 -2.59 7.67
C ASP A 44 -13.97 -1.60 8.71
N VAL A 45 -14.71 -0.58 8.27
CA VAL A 45 -15.48 0.29 9.14
C VAL A 45 -16.93 -0.19 9.17
N ARG A 46 -17.29 -0.89 10.25
CA ARG A 46 -18.63 -1.41 10.49
C ARG A 46 -19.23 -0.75 11.74
N PRO A 47 -20.57 -0.79 11.95
CA PRO A 47 -21.19 -0.19 13.14
C PRO A 47 -20.53 -0.61 14.45
N GLU A 48 -20.20 -1.90 14.59
CA GLU A 48 -19.52 -2.46 15.77
C GLU A 48 -18.08 -1.95 15.93
N VAL A 49 -17.38 -1.67 14.83
CA VAL A 49 -16.03 -1.06 14.85
C VAL A 49 -16.10 0.42 15.26
N VAL A 50 -17.14 1.13 14.82
CA VAL A 50 -17.40 2.51 15.29
C VAL A 50 -17.69 2.52 16.80
N ASP A 51 -18.45 1.54 17.30
CA ASP A 51 -18.70 1.38 18.74
C ASP A 51 -17.43 1.07 19.52
N GLU A 52 -16.56 0.21 18.97
CA GLU A 52 -15.23 -0.06 19.53
C GLU A 52 -14.39 1.22 19.59
N ALA A 53 -14.31 1.99 18.49
CA ALA A 53 -13.56 3.25 18.43
C ALA A 53 -14.02 4.25 19.51
N ILE A 54 -15.32 4.44 19.66
CA ILE A 54 -15.91 5.29 20.68
C ILE A 54 -15.54 4.78 22.09
N LYS A 55 -15.68 3.47 22.32
CA LYS A 55 -15.42 2.85 23.61
C LYS A 55 -13.96 2.97 24.05
N VAL A 56 -13.01 2.83 23.11
CA VAL A 56 -11.58 2.97 23.42
C VAL A 56 -11.12 4.43 23.44
N GLY A 57 -11.99 5.38 23.08
CA GLY A 57 -11.67 6.79 23.01
C GLY A 57 -10.73 7.14 21.86
N ALA A 58 -10.89 6.50 20.69
CA ALA A 58 -10.14 6.85 19.50
C ALA A 58 -10.63 8.17 18.89
N ASP A 59 -9.72 8.97 18.36
CA ASP A 59 -10.02 10.20 17.61
C ASP A 59 -10.09 9.92 16.10
N MET A 60 -9.45 8.83 15.67
CA MET A 60 -9.35 8.45 14.27
C MET A 60 -9.53 6.94 14.08
N ILE A 61 -10.26 6.54 13.05
CA ILE A 61 -10.28 5.18 12.51
C ILE A 61 -9.44 5.18 11.24
N PHE A 62 -8.41 4.36 11.22
CA PHE A 62 -7.60 4.12 10.03
C PHE A 62 -7.95 2.74 9.49
N ALA A 63 -8.61 2.70 8.33
CA ALA A 63 -9.12 1.47 7.73
C ALA A 63 -8.39 1.13 6.43
N HIS A 64 -8.42 -0.15 6.05
CA HIS A 64 -8.07 -0.54 4.69
C HIS A 64 -9.22 -0.24 3.74
N HIS A 65 -10.40 -0.77 4.01
CA HIS A 65 -11.55 -0.57 3.14
C HIS A 65 -12.22 0.79 3.34
N PRO A 66 -12.55 1.50 2.24
CA PRO A 66 -13.30 2.75 2.30
C PRO A 66 -14.68 2.55 2.92
N VAL A 67 -15.00 3.36 3.92
CA VAL A 67 -16.34 3.35 4.54
C VAL A 67 -17.40 3.86 3.58
N MET A 68 -17.03 4.77 2.65
CA MET A 68 -17.89 5.30 1.60
C MET A 68 -17.41 4.82 0.23
N PHE A 69 -17.60 3.53 -0.08
CA PHE A 69 -17.25 2.99 -1.40
C PHE A 69 -18.10 3.64 -2.52
N ARG A 70 -19.32 4.05 -2.20
CA ARG A 70 -20.19 4.85 -3.08
C ARG A 70 -20.61 6.12 -2.34
N PRO A 71 -20.57 7.31 -2.98
CA PRO A 71 -21.01 8.55 -2.37
C PRO A 71 -22.44 8.45 -1.84
N ALA A 72 -22.67 8.93 -0.62
CA ALA A 72 -24.01 8.99 -0.03
C ALA A 72 -24.77 10.17 -0.61
N ALA A 73 -25.91 9.90 -1.28
CA ALA A 73 -26.75 10.95 -1.84
C ALA A 73 -27.61 11.70 -0.78
N ASN A 74 -27.79 11.11 0.39
CA ASN A 74 -28.52 11.69 1.54
C ASN A 74 -28.04 11.01 2.84
N LEU A 75 -28.49 11.48 3.99
CA LEU A 75 -28.25 10.89 5.31
C LEU A 75 -29.59 10.42 5.92
N ASP A 76 -30.24 9.43 5.31
CA ASP A 76 -31.41 8.77 5.85
C ASP A 76 -30.99 7.79 6.96
N TYR A 77 -31.33 8.09 8.19
CA TYR A 77 -30.94 7.30 9.38
C TYR A 77 -31.69 5.95 9.51
N GLN A 78 -32.68 5.69 8.64
CA GLN A 78 -33.26 4.34 8.55
C GLN A 78 -32.36 3.38 7.78
N ASP A 79 -31.45 3.90 6.95
CA ASP A 79 -30.40 3.15 6.31
C ASP A 79 -29.23 2.94 7.31
N PRO A 80 -28.90 1.68 7.72
CA PRO A 80 -27.86 1.42 8.71
C PRO A 80 -26.49 1.98 8.36
N GLN A 81 -26.12 1.99 7.07
CA GLN A 81 -24.86 2.55 6.60
C GLN A 81 -24.81 4.06 6.81
N LYS A 82 -25.89 4.77 6.49
CA LYS A 82 -25.97 6.22 6.67
C LYS A 82 -26.11 6.64 8.13
N ALA A 83 -26.81 5.83 8.92
CA ALA A 83 -26.84 6.00 10.40
C ALA A 83 -25.42 5.89 10.99
N MET A 84 -24.60 4.95 10.49
CA MET A 84 -23.21 4.83 10.89
C MET A 84 -22.39 6.08 10.54
N TYR A 85 -22.54 6.65 9.33
CA TYR A 85 -21.86 7.89 8.94
C TYR A 85 -22.23 9.05 9.86
N ALA A 86 -23.52 9.18 10.21
CA ALA A 86 -24.00 10.20 11.15
C ALA A 86 -23.41 10.00 12.55
N LYS A 87 -23.29 8.74 13.01
CA LYS A 87 -22.67 8.40 14.29
C LYS A 87 -21.19 8.77 14.32
N ILE A 88 -20.44 8.45 13.27
CA ILE A 88 -19.03 8.84 13.11
C ILE A 88 -18.89 10.36 13.23
N ALA A 89 -19.71 11.13 12.47
CA ALA A 89 -19.68 12.58 12.49
C ALA A 89 -20.09 13.17 13.86
N ALA A 90 -21.12 12.62 14.51
CA ALA A 90 -21.59 13.06 15.83
C ALA A 90 -20.55 12.85 16.94
N HIS A 91 -19.67 11.88 16.80
CA HIS A 91 -18.57 11.61 17.74
C HIS A 91 -17.23 12.24 17.30
N HIS A 92 -17.24 13.10 16.27
CA HIS A 92 -16.05 13.76 15.74
C HIS A 92 -14.91 12.80 15.37
N LEU A 93 -15.25 11.56 15.00
CA LEU A 93 -14.27 10.58 14.54
C LEU A 93 -13.80 10.93 13.13
N LEU A 94 -12.49 10.96 12.93
CA LEU A 94 -11.92 11.01 11.60
C LEU A 94 -11.81 9.60 11.04
N VAL A 95 -12.18 9.39 9.77
CA VAL A 95 -12.02 8.11 9.06
C VAL A 95 -11.17 8.32 7.82
N TYR A 96 -10.08 7.58 7.74
CA TYR A 96 -9.19 7.53 6.58
C TYR A 96 -9.10 6.09 6.07
N ALA A 97 -9.13 5.92 4.74
CA ALA A 97 -9.01 4.62 4.09
C ALA A 97 -7.74 4.53 3.27
N ALA A 98 -6.96 3.47 3.49
CA ALA A 98 -5.77 3.10 2.75
C ALA A 98 -6.07 1.82 1.95
N HIS A 99 -6.64 1.96 0.76
CA HIS A 99 -7.15 0.87 -0.05
C HIS A 99 -6.14 0.47 -1.13
N THR A 100 -6.47 0.61 -2.39
CA THR A 100 -5.61 0.14 -3.49
C THR A 100 -4.26 0.86 -3.60
N ASN A 101 -4.09 2.03 -3.00
CA ASN A 101 -2.78 2.65 -2.85
C ASN A 101 -1.86 1.82 -1.94
N LEU A 102 -2.39 1.25 -0.84
CA LEU A 102 -1.65 0.35 0.05
C LEU A 102 -1.36 -1.00 -0.62
N ASP A 103 -2.28 -1.49 -1.47
CA ASP A 103 -2.08 -2.73 -2.24
C ASP A 103 -0.94 -2.62 -3.25
N CYS A 104 -0.76 -1.43 -3.82
CA CYS A 104 0.29 -1.17 -4.80
C CYS A 104 1.62 -0.73 -4.17
N ALA A 105 1.60 -0.21 -2.92
CA ALA A 105 2.80 0.30 -2.25
C ALA A 105 3.82 -0.81 -1.99
N GLU A 106 5.10 -0.46 -2.11
CA GLU A 106 6.18 -1.33 -1.63
C GLU A 106 6.19 -1.38 -0.11
N GLY A 107 6.36 -2.58 0.44
CA GLY A 107 6.20 -2.82 1.88
C GLY A 107 4.75 -2.72 2.36
N GLY A 108 3.77 -2.64 1.45
CA GLY A 108 2.33 -2.57 1.72
C GLY A 108 1.64 -3.95 1.75
N MET A 109 0.32 -3.95 1.55
CA MET A 109 -0.56 -5.11 1.72
C MET A 109 -0.03 -6.39 1.06
N ASN A 110 0.27 -6.31 -0.23
CA ASN A 110 0.66 -7.50 -0.98
C ASN A 110 2.08 -8.00 -0.64
N ASP A 111 2.97 -7.13 -0.15
CA ASP A 111 4.25 -7.54 0.42
C ASP A 111 4.07 -8.26 1.75
N TRP A 112 3.15 -7.80 2.60
CA TRP A 112 2.81 -8.48 3.85
C TRP A 112 2.22 -9.87 3.62
N LEU A 113 1.32 -10.00 2.63
CA LEU A 113 0.76 -11.30 2.23
C LEU A 113 1.85 -12.24 1.70
N ALA A 114 2.73 -11.75 0.82
CA ALA A 114 3.85 -12.53 0.28
C ALA A 114 4.83 -12.97 1.38
N GLN A 115 5.15 -12.07 2.33
CA GLN A 115 5.98 -12.36 3.48
C GLN A 115 5.35 -13.40 4.41
N ALA A 116 4.06 -13.30 4.69
CA ALA A 116 3.33 -14.26 5.51
C ALA A 116 3.35 -15.66 4.89
N LEU A 117 3.28 -15.76 3.56
CA LEU A 117 3.41 -17.02 2.83
C LEU A 117 4.86 -17.53 2.72
N GLY A 118 5.85 -16.75 3.18
CA GLY A 118 7.27 -17.10 3.13
C GLY A 118 7.86 -17.07 1.72
N LEU A 119 7.29 -16.26 0.81
CA LEU A 119 7.78 -16.15 -0.57
C LEU A 119 9.14 -15.47 -0.63
N GLN A 120 10.00 -15.98 -1.48
CA GLN A 120 11.34 -15.47 -1.77
C GLN A 120 11.41 -14.94 -3.20
N GLN A 121 12.40 -14.06 -3.48
CA GLN A 121 12.60 -13.46 -4.80
C GLN A 121 11.32 -12.83 -5.34
N VAL A 122 10.68 -12.07 -4.48
CA VAL A 122 9.37 -11.46 -4.75
C VAL A 122 9.50 -10.33 -5.77
N SER A 123 8.55 -10.26 -6.69
CA SER A 123 8.37 -9.18 -7.66
C SER A 123 6.90 -8.82 -7.83
N GLY A 124 6.62 -7.68 -8.47
CA GLY A 124 5.26 -7.23 -8.73
C GLY A 124 4.51 -8.13 -9.71
N LEU A 125 3.22 -8.35 -9.47
CA LEU A 125 2.38 -9.22 -10.29
C LEU A 125 1.66 -8.45 -11.41
N VAL A 126 0.92 -7.42 -11.07
CA VAL A 126 0.11 -6.62 -12.01
C VAL A 126 0.66 -5.20 -12.05
N PRO A 127 1.17 -4.74 -13.21
CA PRO A 127 1.63 -3.37 -13.34
C PRO A 127 0.52 -2.37 -12.99
N GLY A 128 0.83 -1.44 -12.09
CA GLY A 128 -0.01 -0.33 -11.69
C GLY A 128 0.57 1.00 -12.15
N TYR A 129 0.91 1.89 -11.21
CA TYR A 129 1.51 3.18 -11.50
C TYR A 129 2.97 3.06 -11.92
N HIS A 130 3.36 3.75 -13.00
CA HIS A 130 4.75 3.88 -13.43
C HIS A 130 5.25 5.30 -13.18
N ALA A 131 6.19 5.44 -12.23
CA ALA A 131 6.90 6.68 -11.99
C ALA A 131 8.04 6.80 -13.03
N ALA A 132 7.88 7.69 -14.00
CA ALA A 132 8.87 7.90 -15.04
C ALA A 132 10.20 8.44 -14.46
N ALA A 133 11.32 8.13 -15.08
CA ALA A 133 12.61 8.68 -14.72
C ALA A 133 12.84 10.05 -15.38
N VAL A 134 13.53 10.94 -14.68
CA VAL A 134 13.97 12.24 -15.16
C VAL A 134 15.44 12.47 -14.80
N LYS A 135 16.22 12.99 -15.72
CA LYS A 135 17.57 13.48 -15.45
C LYS A 135 17.49 14.95 -15.02
N LEU A 136 17.81 15.21 -13.77
CA LEU A 136 18.01 16.57 -13.25
C LEU A 136 19.49 16.95 -13.42
N THR A 137 19.74 18.06 -14.09
CA THR A 137 21.05 18.68 -14.18
C THR A 137 20.96 20.04 -13.51
N VAL A 138 21.79 20.30 -12.50
CA VAL A 138 21.80 21.56 -11.77
C VAL A 138 23.20 22.15 -11.77
N THR A 139 23.30 23.47 -12.02
CA THR A 139 24.55 24.24 -11.98
C THR A 139 24.49 25.17 -10.79
N VAL A 140 25.48 25.11 -9.91
CA VAL A 140 25.54 25.89 -8.67
C VAL A 140 26.91 26.57 -8.50
N PRO A 141 27.01 27.67 -7.74
CA PRO A 141 28.28 28.28 -7.40
C PRO A 141 29.17 27.31 -6.61
N ALA A 142 30.48 27.34 -6.83
CA ALA A 142 31.44 26.43 -6.20
C ALA A 142 31.37 26.42 -4.66
N ALA A 143 31.01 27.56 -4.05
CA ALA A 143 30.90 27.66 -2.59
C ALA A 143 29.79 26.80 -1.97
N GLN A 144 28.75 26.47 -2.73
CA GLN A 144 27.61 25.66 -2.28
C GLN A 144 27.64 24.20 -2.82
N ALA A 145 28.62 23.91 -3.66
CA ALA A 145 28.67 22.61 -4.38
C ALA A 145 28.66 21.38 -3.45
N GLU A 146 29.42 21.41 -2.35
CA GLU A 146 29.47 20.31 -1.39
C GLU A 146 28.11 20.08 -0.70
N ALA A 147 27.43 21.15 -0.28
CA ALA A 147 26.14 21.05 0.39
C ALA A 147 25.06 20.47 -0.55
N VAL A 148 25.07 20.90 -1.82
CA VAL A 148 24.13 20.37 -2.83
C VAL A 148 24.42 18.91 -3.16
N GLN A 149 25.68 18.53 -3.31
CA GLN A 149 26.08 17.15 -3.56
C GLN A 149 25.65 16.24 -2.40
N GLU A 150 25.93 16.65 -1.17
CA GLU A 150 25.57 15.90 0.02
C GLU A 150 24.05 15.72 0.14
N TYR A 151 23.28 16.79 -0.13
CA TYR A 151 21.83 16.73 -0.16
C TYR A 151 21.32 15.71 -1.20
N LEU A 152 21.80 15.77 -2.45
CA LEU A 152 21.38 14.88 -3.52
C LEU A 152 21.70 13.43 -3.18
N ILE A 153 22.89 13.15 -2.64
CA ILE A 153 23.30 11.77 -2.26
C ILE A 153 22.48 11.26 -1.07
N LYS A 154 22.36 12.05 0.02
CA LYS A 154 21.72 11.59 1.27
C LYS A 154 20.21 11.47 1.16
N THR A 155 19.57 12.45 0.49
CA THR A 155 18.12 12.49 0.41
C THR A 155 17.58 11.51 -0.62
N TRP A 156 18.25 11.39 -1.77
CA TRP A 156 17.73 10.62 -2.89
C TRP A 156 18.47 9.30 -3.11
N GLN A 157 19.52 9.01 -2.31
CA GLN A 157 20.38 7.82 -2.43
C GLN A 157 20.84 7.57 -3.87
N ALA A 158 20.95 8.63 -4.65
CA ALA A 158 21.21 8.61 -6.07
C ALA A 158 22.71 8.69 -6.37
N LYS A 159 23.11 8.09 -7.48
CA LYS A 159 24.44 8.34 -8.04
C LYS A 159 24.45 9.72 -8.66
N VAL A 160 25.33 10.58 -8.16
CA VAL A 160 25.48 11.97 -8.63
C VAL A 160 26.77 12.09 -9.43
N ASP A 161 26.65 12.48 -10.71
CA ASP A 161 27.81 12.86 -11.52
C ASP A 161 28.10 14.35 -11.30
N ARG A 162 29.39 14.71 -11.14
CA ARG A 162 29.86 16.08 -10.83
C ARG A 162 30.86 16.52 -11.89
N TYR A 163 30.69 17.74 -12.38
CA TYR A 163 31.52 18.36 -13.41
C TYR A 163 31.91 19.80 -13.01
N ALA A 164 33.22 20.10 -13.03
CA ALA A 164 33.71 21.47 -12.80
C ALA A 164 33.47 22.32 -14.04
N LEU A 165 32.95 23.52 -13.84
CA LEU A 165 32.76 24.56 -14.85
C LEU A 165 33.60 25.83 -14.51
N ASN A 166 33.80 26.72 -15.49
CA ASN A 166 34.49 27.97 -15.24
C ASN A 166 33.77 28.90 -14.24
N SER A 167 32.45 28.77 -14.13
CA SER A 167 31.58 29.64 -13.30
C SER A 167 30.94 28.90 -12.10
N GLY A 168 31.34 27.68 -11.81
CA GLY A 168 30.74 26.89 -10.73
C GLY A 168 30.88 25.39 -10.96
N GLU A 169 29.95 24.62 -10.42
CA GLU A 169 29.93 23.18 -10.58
C GLU A 169 28.55 22.68 -11.05
N GLN A 170 28.55 21.65 -11.86
CA GLN A 170 27.36 21.02 -12.39
C GLN A 170 27.21 19.64 -11.81
N PHE A 171 26.00 19.30 -11.37
CA PHE A 171 25.60 17.98 -10.92
C PHE A 171 24.55 17.39 -11.86
N SER A 172 24.65 16.09 -12.11
CA SER A 172 23.65 15.36 -12.87
C SER A 172 23.20 14.14 -12.09
N VAL A 173 21.89 13.97 -11.95
CA VAL A 173 21.27 12.89 -11.16
C VAL A 173 20.00 12.41 -11.84
N ASP A 174 19.79 11.09 -11.82
CA ASP A 174 18.55 10.49 -12.28
C ASP A 174 17.61 10.33 -11.09
N LEU A 175 16.40 10.89 -11.20
CA LEU A 175 15.36 10.90 -10.18
C LEU A 175 14.06 10.33 -10.77
N LEU A 176 13.09 10.02 -9.93
CA LEU A 176 11.73 9.86 -10.39
C LEU A 176 11.12 11.23 -10.68
N GLN A 177 10.29 11.32 -11.71
CA GLN A 177 9.57 12.55 -12.07
C GLN A 177 8.77 13.12 -10.90
N ASP A 178 8.25 12.23 -10.04
CA ASP A 178 7.48 12.58 -8.86
C ASP A 178 8.30 13.31 -7.78
N ASP A 179 9.59 13.03 -7.73
CA ASP A 179 10.52 13.57 -6.74
C ASP A 179 11.17 14.89 -7.17
N LEU A 180 11.03 15.23 -8.46
CA LEU A 180 11.70 16.39 -9.07
C LEU A 180 11.40 17.71 -8.35
N SER A 181 10.13 17.96 -8.01
CA SER A 181 9.74 19.21 -7.33
C SER A 181 10.36 19.32 -5.93
N ALA A 182 10.36 18.24 -5.17
CA ALA A 182 10.95 18.20 -3.84
C ALA A 182 12.48 18.35 -3.91
N ALA A 183 13.13 17.73 -4.89
CA ALA A 183 14.57 17.86 -5.10
C ALA A 183 14.96 19.32 -5.43
N ILE A 184 14.22 19.98 -6.32
CA ILE A 184 14.45 21.38 -6.67
C ILE A 184 14.25 22.29 -5.45
N GLN A 185 13.16 22.13 -4.68
CA GLN A 185 12.90 22.92 -3.47
C GLN A 185 14.01 22.75 -2.41
N GLY A 186 14.49 21.53 -2.20
CA GLY A 186 15.58 21.28 -1.26
C GLY A 186 16.89 21.91 -1.71
N ILE A 187 17.22 21.86 -3.01
CA ILE A 187 18.38 22.57 -3.55
C ILE A 187 18.23 24.08 -3.35
N GLN A 188 17.06 24.64 -3.67
CA GLN A 188 16.78 26.06 -3.51
C GLN A 188 16.94 26.53 -2.05
N ALA A 189 16.57 25.71 -1.09
CA ALA A 189 16.74 26.02 0.34
C ALA A 189 18.21 26.10 0.78
N LEU A 190 19.12 25.43 0.06
CA LEU A 190 20.57 25.48 0.31
C LEU A 190 21.28 26.67 -0.36
N LEU A 191 20.61 27.34 -1.30
CA LEU A 191 21.20 28.36 -2.15
C LEU A 191 20.71 29.75 -1.75
N PRO A 192 21.57 30.62 -1.17
CA PRO A 192 21.16 31.94 -0.68
C PRO A 192 20.93 32.97 -1.80
N THR A 193 21.31 32.62 -3.04
CA THR A 193 21.28 33.52 -4.22
C THR A 193 20.54 32.87 -5.38
N THR A 194 20.19 33.67 -6.39
CA THR A 194 19.55 33.20 -7.63
C THR A 194 20.58 32.73 -8.69
N ASP A 195 21.87 32.67 -8.34
CA ASP A 195 22.97 32.35 -9.28
C ASP A 195 23.14 30.84 -9.47
N TRP A 196 22.01 30.14 -9.68
CA TRP A 196 21.98 28.74 -10.02
C TRP A 196 20.93 28.48 -11.11
N ASP A 197 21.13 27.40 -11.84
CA ASP A 197 20.24 27.01 -12.93
C ASP A 197 20.04 25.50 -12.93
N TYR A 198 18.91 25.04 -13.48
CA TYR A 198 18.65 23.64 -13.63
C TYR A 198 17.93 23.30 -14.93
N GLN A 199 18.12 22.08 -15.38
CA GLN A 199 17.37 21.45 -16.47
C GLN A 199 16.87 20.08 -16.01
N ALA A 200 15.64 19.77 -16.37
CA ALA A 200 15.07 18.44 -16.18
C ALA A 200 14.65 17.86 -17.53
N LYS A 201 15.14 16.66 -17.86
CA LYS A 201 14.85 15.98 -19.12
C LYS A 201 14.27 14.62 -18.84
N PRO A 202 13.08 14.28 -19.38
CA PRO A 202 12.54 12.93 -19.30
C PRO A 202 13.52 11.90 -19.87
N LEU A 203 13.66 10.78 -19.18
CA LEU A 203 14.39 9.63 -19.69
C LEU A 203 13.43 8.68 -20.40
N LEU A 204 13.84 8.13 -21.53
CA LEU A 204 13.02 7.18 -22.31
C LEU A 204 12.95 5.80 -21.66
N THR A 205 13.89 5.51 -20.77
CA THR A 205 14.00 4.23 -20.07
C THR A 205 14.26 4.49 -18.59
N GLY A 206 13.96 3.50 -17.76
CA GLY A 206 14.12 3.64 -16.31
C GLY A 206 12.82 4.10 -15.65
N GLY A 207 12.93 4.54 -14.40
CA GLY A 207 11.78 4.82 -13.54
C GLY A 207 11.47 3.66 -12.62
N HIS A 208 10.33 3.72 -11.98
CA HIS A 208 9.89 2.72 -11.02
C HIS A 208 8.48 2.23 -11.31
N GLN A 209 8.29 0.90 -11.37
CA GLN A 209 7.00 0.27 -11.61
C GLN A 209 6.39 -0.21 -10.29
N TYR A 210 5.40 0.51 -9.79
CA TYR A 210 4.55 0.01 -8.70
C TYR A 210 3.56 -1.02 -9.24
N SER A 211 3.30 -2.07 -8.46
CA SER A 211 2.49 -3.19 -8.92
C SER A 211 1.54 -3.67 -7.82
N MET A 212 0.32 -4.02 -8.22
CA MET A 212 -0.63 -4.72 -7.37
C MET A 212 -0.32 -6.22 -7.37
N GLY A 213 -0.48 -6.87 -6.21
CA GLY A 213 -0.10 -8.28 -6.06
C GLY A 213 1.41 -8.51 -6.12
N ARG A 214 1.80 -9.70 -5.72
CA ARG A 214 3.19 -10.16 -5.73
C ARG A 214 3.30 -11.56 -6.31
N ILE A 215 4.46 -11.89 -6.86
CA ILE A 215 4.81 -13.25 -7.28
C ILE A 215 6.21 -13.58 -6.77
N GLY A 216 6.39 -14.80 -6.27
CA GLY A 216 7.66 -15.25 -5.71
C GLY A 216 7.76 -16.76 -5.69
N ASN A 217 8.80 -17.27 -5.04
CA ASN A 217 9.05 -18.70 -4.94
C ASN A 217 8.96 -19.17 -3.49
N LEU A 218 8.39 -20.33 -3.27
CA LEU A 218 8.52 -21.04 -1.99
C LEU A 218 9.99 -21.43 -1.75
N ALA A 219 10.41 -21.42 -0.51
CA ALA A 219 11.78 -21.83 -0.14
C ALA A 219 12.07 -23.28 -0.54
N GLN A 220 11.07 -24.15 -0.46
CA GLN A 220 11.11 -25.55 -0.89
C GLN A 220 9.80 -25.89 -1.62
N PRO A 221 9.84 -26.71 -2.70
CA PRO A 221 8.64 -27.20 -3.34
C PRO A 221 7.75 -27.98 -2.36
N MET A 222 6.44 -27.78 -2.46
CA MET A 222 5.43 -28.56 -1.73
C MET A 222 4.24 -28.86 -2.63
N THR A 223 3.32 -29.74 -2.18
CA THR A 223 2.11 -30.01 -2.95
C THR A 223 1.13 -28.85 -2.89
N VAL A 224 0.27 -28.68 -3.89
CA VAL A 224 -0.82 -27.69 -3.89
C VAL A 224 -1.66 -27.81 -2.63
N GLN A 225 -2.01 -29.05 -2.25
CA GLN A 225 -2.81 -29.30 -1.04
C GLN A 225 -2.09 -28.85 0.23
N ALA A 226 -0.81 -29.19 0.41
CA ALA A 226 -0.04 -28.78 1.58
C ALA A 226 0.10 -27.26 1.64
N PHE A 227 0.27 -26.60 0.50
CA PHE A 227 0.30 -25.14 0.42
C PHE A 227 -1.06 -24.50 0.79
N ALA A 228 -2.17 -25.07 0.34
CA ALA A 228 -3.50 -24.62 0.73
C ALA A 228 -3.73 -24.74 2.26
N GLU A 229 -3.28 -25.84 2.87
CA GLU A 229 -3.32 -26.02 4.31
C GLU A 229 -2.43 -25.00 5.05
N GLN A 230 -1.25 -24.69 4.51
CA GLN A 230 -0.39 -23.62 5.02
C GLN A 230 -1.08 -22.26 4.93
N CYS A 231 -1.71 -21.92 3.81
CA CYS A 231 -2.47 -20.67 3.66
C CYS A 231 -3.57 -20.55 4.72
N LYS A 232 -4.33 -21.63 4.96
CA LYS A 232 -5.36 -21.67 6.00
C LYS A 232 -4.80 -21.35 7.39
N GLN A 233 -3.63 -21.90 7.74
CA GLN A 233 -2.97 -21.67 9.02
C GLN A 233 -2.41 -20.25 9.14
N VAL A 234 -1.70 -19.80 8.10
CA VAL A 234 -1.02 -18.49 8.08
C VAL A 234 -2.03 -17.35 8.20
N PHE A 235 -3.15 -17.44 7.49
CA PHE A 235 -4.18 -16.39 7.50
C PHE A 235 -5.23 -16.61 8.60
N GLY A 236 -5.18 -17.72 9.34
CA GLY A 236 -6.10 -18.00 10.45
C GLY A 236 -7.55 -18.13 10.03
N VAL A 237 -7.82 -18.52 8.77
CA VAL A 237 -9.19 -18.63 8.23
C VAL A 237 -9.85 -19.95 8.61
N GLY A 238 -11.18 -19.92 8.84
CA GLY A 238 -11.95 -21.11 9.22
C GLY A 238 -12.03 -22.17 8.12
N GLY A 239 -11.96 -21.74 6.85
CA GLY A 239 -11.97 -22.58 5.65
C GLY A 239 -11.41 -21.82 4.46
N LEU A 240 -11.18 -22.53 3.35
CA LEU A 240 -10.79 -21.94 2.08
C LEU A 240 -11.35 -22.76 0.92
N ARG A 241 -11.38 -22.20 -0.27
CA ARG A 241 -11.72 -22.91 -1.50
C ARG A 241 -10.46 -23.24 -2.26
N LEU A 242 -10.32 -24.49 -2.72
CA LEU A 242 -9.21 -24.94 -3.54
C LEU A 242 -9.71 -25.28 -4.95
N VAL A 243 -9.12 -24.69 -5.96
CA VAL A 243 -9.30 -25.02 -7.37
C VAL A 243 -8.02 -25.68 -7.84
N SER A 244 -8.05 -26.97 -8.18
CA SER A 244 -6.88 -27.70 -8.69
C SER A 244 -7.31 -28.98 -9.38
N ALA A 245 -6.74 -29.27 -10.54
CA ALA A 245 -6.87 -30.56 -11.20
C ALA A 245 -6.00 -31.64 -10.53
N GLU A 246 -4.85 -31.24 -10.01
CA GLU A 246 -3.83 -32.11 -9.43
C GLU A 246 -3.36 -31.61 -8.06
N PRO A 247 -4.13 -31.81 -6.96
CA PRO A 247 -3.77 -31.30 -5.64
C PRO A 247 -2.44 -31.82 -5.07
N GLN A 248 -1.93 -32.94 -5.61
CA GLN A 248 -0.63 -33.52 -5.25
C GLN A 248 0.54 -33.03 -6.12
N GLN A 249 0.29 -32.16 -7.12
CA GLN A 249 1.33 -31.57 -7.91
C GLN A 249 2.27 -30.74 -7.02
N LEU A 250 3.59 -30.87 -7.24
CA LEU A 250 4.59 -30.04 -6.60
C LEU A 250 4.61 -28.66 -7.26
N ILE A 251 4.58 -27.65 -6.41
CA ILE A 251 4.64 -26.23 -6.81
C ILE A 251 5.76 -25.51 -6.09
N GLN A 252 6.29 -24.48 -6.73
CA GLN A 252 7.30 -23.59 -6.16
C GLN A 252 6.99 -22.13 -6.43
N ARG A 253 6.45 -21.79 -7.63
CA ARG A 253 6.16 -20.40 -8.00
C ARG A 253 4.72 -20.04 -7.69
N VAL A 254 4.55 -19.04 -6.82
CA VAL A 254 3.27 -18.64 -6.26
C VAL A 254 3.03 -17.16 -6.50
N ALA A 255 1.82 -16.82 -6.95
CA ALA A 255 1.33 -15.45 -6.99
C ALA A 255 0.34 -15.21 -5.85
N VAL A 256 0.29 -14.00 -5.30
CA VAL A 256 -0.68 -13.56 -4.29
C VAL A 256 -1.18 -12.16 -4.61
N LEU A 257 -2.48 -11.95 -4.48
CA LEU A 257 -3.14 -10.66 -4.55
C LEU A 257 -4.32 -10.67 -3.59
N GLY A 258 -4.31 -9.76 -2.60
CA GLY A 258 -5.40 -9.61 -1.64
C GLY A 258 -6.71 -9.20 -2.32
N GLY A 259 -7.83 -9.35 -1.61
CA GLY A 259 -9.15 -9.00 -2.09
C GLY A 259 -9.62 -9.79 -3.30
N ASP A 260 -10.41 -9.16 -4.19
CA ASP A 260 -10.92 -9.73 -5.44
C ASP A 260 -9.89 -9.60 -6.58
N GLY A 261 -8.93 -10.50 -6.60
CA GLY A 261 -7.89 -10.58 -7.65
C GLY A 261 -8.24 -11.49 -8.81
N GLY A 262 -9.42 -12.11 -8.83
CA GLY A 262 -9.79 -13.12 -9.81
C GLY A 262 -9.55 -12.74 -11.28
N LYS A 263 -9.81 -11.49 -11.64
CA LYS A 263 -9.60 -10.97 -13.01
C LYS A 263 -8.14 -10.92 -13.48
N PHE A 264 -7.18 -11.04 -12.57
CA PHE A 264 -5.74 -10.90 -12.87
C PHE A 264 -5.01 -12.26 -13.01
N TYR A 265 -5.71 -13.37 -13.08
CA TYR A 265 -5.08 -14.70 -13.17
C TYR A 265 -4.24 -14.88 -14.42
N HIS A 266 -4.55 -14.19 -15.52
CA HIS A 266 -3.72 -14.22 -16.73
C HIS A 266 -2.32 -13.67 -16.50
N GLN A 267 -2.17 -12.60 -15.69
CA GLN A 267 -0.87 -12.05 -15.32
C GLN A 267 -0.07 -13.04 -14.47
N ALA A 268 -0.75 -13.76 -13.56
CA ALA A 268 -0.11 -14.83 -12.78
C ALA A 268 0.42 -15.96 -13.70
N LEU A 269 -0.39 -16.41 -14.64
CA LEU A 269 0.01 -17.43 -15.64
C LEU A 269 1.20 -16.96 -16.51
N GLN A 270 1.13 -15.73 -17.03
CA GLN A 270 2.19 -15.16 -17.88
C GLN A 270 3.54 -15.09 -17.18
N GLN A 271 3.53 -14.91 -15.85
CA GLN A 271 4.74 -14.89 -15.01
C GLN A 271 5.11 -16.28 -14.46
N GLY A 272 4.42 -17.34 -14.90
CA GLY A 272 4.73 -18.72 -14.56
C GLY A 272 4.24 -19.17 -13.18
N ALA A 273 3.25 -18.51 -12.60
CA ALA A 273 2.64 -18.98 -11.36
C ALA A 273 2.01 -20.36 -11.54
N GLN A 274 2.27 -21.26 -10.61
CA GLN A 274 1.66 -22.59 -10.54
C GLN A 274 0.44 -22.58 -9.62
N VAL A 275 0.47 -21.67 -8.62
CA VAL A 275 -0.64 -21.38 -7.71
C VAL A 275 -0.86 -19.88 -7.60
N TYR A 276 -2.12 -19.48 -7.55
CA TYR A 276 -2.55 -18.12 -7.30
C TYR A 276 -3.40 -18.05 -6.04
N VAL A 277 -3.00 -17.19 -5.09
CA VAL A 277 -3.74 -16.93 -3.83
C VAL A 277 -4.49 -15.62 -3.99
N THR A 278 -5.82 -15.67 -3.90
CA THR A 278 -6.68 -14.46 -3.95
C THR A 278 -8.07 -14.79 -3.39
N GLY A 279 -8.83 -13.79 -2.98
CA GLY A 279 -10.20 -13.95 -2.50
C GLY A 279 -11.26 -13.84 -3.59
N ASP A 280 -12.51 -14.07 -3.21
CA ASP A 280 -13.73 -13.81 -4.00
C ASP A 280 -13.74 -14.42 -5.42
N VAL A 281 -13.14 -15.59 -5.58
CA VAL A 281 -13.07 -16.24 -6.89
C VAL A 281 -14.44 -16.71 -7.34
N TYR A 282 -14.94 -16.12 -8.43
CA TYR A 282 -16.25 -16.48 -8.99
C TYR A 282 -16.24 -17.84 -9.67
N TYR A 283 -17.39 -18.50 -9.66
CA TYR A 283 -17.56 -19.87 -10.16
C TYR A 283 -17.01 -20.06 -11.58
N HIS A 284 -17.39 -19.22 -12.53
CA HIS A 284 -16.92 -19.34 -13.92
C HIS A 284 -15.43 -19.01 -14.05
N THR A 285 -14.95 -17.99 -13.35
CA THR A 285 -13.52 -17.64 -13.32
C THR A 285 -12.68 -18.80 -12.77
N ALA A 286 -13.19 -19.53 -11.76
CA ALA A 286 -12.52 -20.74 -11.25
C ALA A 286 -12.40 -21.83 -12.32
N HIS A 287 -13.41 -22.02 -13.14
CA HIS A 287 -13.36 -22.96 -14.28
C HIS A 287 -12.33 -22.52 -15.33
N ASP A 288 -12.26 -21.23 -15.64
CA ASP A 288 -11.30 -20.70 -16.60
C ASP A 288 -9.86 -20.88 -16.10
N MET A 289 -9.62 -20.60 -14.80
CA MET A 289 -8.31 -20.82 -14.17
C MET A 289 -7.92 -22.31 -14.18
N LEU A 290 -8.86 -23.19 -13.85
CA LEU A 290 -8.66 -24.66 -13.88
C LEU A 290 -8.33 -25.15 -15.28
N ALA A 291 -9.07 -24.68 -16.28
CA ALA A 291 -8.85 -25.03 -17.69
C ALA A 291 -7.49 -24.51 -18.21
N ALA A 292 -7.02 -23.39 -17.68
CA ALA A 292 -5.70 -22.82 -17.97
C ALA A 292 -4.54 -23.53 -17.24
N GLY A 293 -4.83 -24.52 -16.38
CA GLY A 293 -3.83 -25.27 -15.62
C GLY A 293 -3.29 -24.54 -14.38
N LEU A 294 -3.97 -23.48 -13.94
CA LEU A 294 -3.60 -22.73 -12.73
C LEU A 294 -4.36 -23.28 -11.51
N SER A 295 -3.63 -23.71 -10.49
CA SER A 295 -4.24 -23.98 -9.20
C SER A 295 -4.52 -22.67 -8.46
N VAL A 296 -5.64 -22.60 -7.72
CA VAL A 296 -6.03 -21.39 -6.98
C VAL A 296 -6.41 -21.75 -5.55
N VAL A 297 -5.83 -21.01 -4.63
CA VAL A 297 -6.21 -21.04 -3.21
C VAL A 297 -6.98 -19.77 -2.93
N ASP A 298 -8.25 -19.90 -2.57
CA ASP A 298 -9.12 -18.80 -2.19
C ASP A 298 -9.45 -18.88 -0.69
N PRO A 299 -8.67 -18.18 0.14
CA PRO A 299 -8.88 -18.14 1.59
C PRO A 299 -9.89 -17.06 2.01
N GLY A 300 -10.55 -16.42 1.04
CA GLY A 300 -11.47 -15.31 1.24
C GLY A 300 -10.78 -13.94 1.26
N HIS A 301 -11.60 -12.90 1.09
CA HIS A 301 -11.17 -11.48 1.07
C HIS A 301 -10.51 -11.06 2.39
N HIS A 302 -10.99 -11.63 3.50
CA HIS A 302 -10.60 -11.24 4.85
C HIS A 302 -9.13 -11.52 5.21
N ILE A 303 -8.34 -12.18 4.36
CA ILE A 303 -6.89 -12.29 4.55
C ILE A 303 -6.19 -10.94 4.63
N GLU A 304 -6.79 -9.89 4.07
CA GLU A 304 -6.32 -8.51 4.19
C GLU A 304 -6.37 -7.96 5.63
N SER A 305 -7.03 -8.66 6.55
CA SER A 305 -7.01 -8.34 7.99
C SER A 305 -5.60 -8.33 8.60
N ILE A 306 -4.61 -8.91 7.91
CA ILE A 306 -3.18 -8.77 8.24
C ILE A 306 -2.76 -7.31 8.36
N CYS A 307 -3.41 -6.38 7.65
CA CYS A 307 -3.14 -4.95 7.70
C CYS A 307 -3.29 -4.37 9.11
N LYS A 308 -4.17 -4.92 9.95
CA LYS A 308 -4.37 -4.42 11.31
C LYS A 308 -3.07 -4.46 12.12
N ALA A 309 -2.42 -5.61 12.16
CA ALA A 309 -1.16 -5.78 12.87
C ALA A 309 0.00 -5.00 12.22
N GLN A 310 0.08 -5.04 10.89
CA GLN A 310 1.16 -4.41 10.14
C GLN A 310 1.11 -2.88 10.23
N LEU A 311 -0.05 -2.26 10.02
CA LEU A 311 -0.23 -0.82 10.16
C LEU A 311 -0.05 -0.37 11.61
N THR A 312 -0.53 -1.16 12.60
CA THR A 312 -0.31 -0.85 14.01
C THR A 312 1.19 -0.81 14.32
N THR A 313 1.96 -1.79 13.86
CA THR A 313 3.40 -1.82 14.03
C THR A 313 4.06 -0.63 13.35
N LEU A 314 3.70 -0.35 12.10
CA LEU A 314 4.26 0.73 11.31
C LEU A 314 3.99 2.11 11.95
N PHE A 315 2.77 2.36 12.39
CA PHE A 315 2.38 3.64 13.02
C PHE A 315 3.01 3.80 14.41
N THR A 316 3.14 2.72 15.18
CA THR A 316 3.83 2.74 16.47
C THR A 316 5.30 3.09 16.29
N GLN A 317 5.95 2.53 15.25
CA GLN A 317 7.33 2.88 14.93
C GLN A 317 7.44 4.36 14.53
N TRP A 318 6.57 4.86 13.66
CA TRP A 318 6.60 6.28 13.28
C TRP A 318 6.31 7.22 14.45
N ALA A 319 5.38 6.84 15.34
CA ALA A 319 5.12 7.63 16.54
C ALA A 319 6.37 7.74 17.42
N SER A 320 7.13 6.65 17.56
CA SER A 320 8.41 6.65 18.27
C SER A 320 9.49 7.47 17.55
N ASP A 321 9.62 7.32 16.23
CA ASP A 321 10.68 8.00 15.44
C ASP A 321 10.51 9.53 15.40
N HIS A 322 9.26 10.00 15.55
CA HIS A 322 8.91 11.42 15.48
C HIS A 322 8.48 12.02 16.83
N ASP A 323 8.62 11.28 17.92
CA ASP A 323 8.18 11.69 19.27
C ASP A 323 6.69 12.12 19.31
N TRP A 324 5.84 11.46 18.51
CA TRP A 324 4.41 11.75 18.50
C TRP A 324 3.69 11.18 19.73
N PRO A 325 2.93 11.98 20.47
CA PRO A 325 2.12 11.51 21.59
C PRO A 325 0.85 10.81 21.08
N LEU A 326 1.02 9.69 20.37
CA LEU A 326 -0.03 8.98 19.66
C LEU A 326 -0.10 7.52 20.09
N GLU A 327 -1.25 7.09 20.58
CA GLU A 327 -1.55 5.69 20.88
C GLU A 327 -2.16 5.00 19.65
N ILE A 328 -1.64 3.84 19.30
CA ILE A 328 -2.14 3.04 18.16
C ILE A 328 -2.74 1.75 18.69
N VAL A 329 -3.99 1.48 18.32
CA VAL A 329 -4.74 0.30 18.75
C VAL A 329 -5.26 -0.46 17.53
N ALA A 330 -5.01 -1.77 17.46
CA ALA A 330 -5.63 -2.63 16.46
C ALA A 330 -7.04 -3.04 16.92
N SER A 331 -8.02 -2.93 16.03
CA SER A 331 -9.37 -3.46 16.28
C SER A 331 -9.31 -4.96 16.60
N GLN A 332 -10.00 -5.36 17.66
CA GLN A 332 -10.08 -6.77 18.08
C GLN A 332 -11.23 -7.51 17.39
N LEU A 333 -12.05 -6.81 16.63
CA LEU A 333 -13.20 -7.39 15.96
C LEU A 333 -12.78 -8.15 14.70
N ASN A 334 -13.42 -9.29 14.48
CA ASN A 334 -13.41 -9.97 13.21
C ASN A 334 -14.58 -9.44 12.38
N THR A 335 -14.27 -8.81 11.24
CA THR A 335 -15.28 -8.24 10.34
C THR A 335 -15.61 -9.13 9.14
N ASP A 336 -15.09 -10.36 9.10
CA ASP A 336 -15.43 -11.36 8.08
C ASP A 336 -16.94 -11.67 8.13
N PRO A 337 -17.71 -11.39 7.06
CA PRO A 337 -19.13 -11.70 7.03
C PRO A 337 -19.42 -13.21 6.90
N PHE A 338 -18.41 -14.03 6.58
CA PHE A 338 -18.58 -15.45 6.33
C PHE A 338 -18.24 -16.30 7.54
N THR A 339 -19.03 -17.34 7.74
CA THR A 339 -18.79 -18.36 8.77
C THR A 339 -18.72 -19.73 8.09
N PHE A 340 -17.69 -20.50 8.40
CA PHE A 340 -17.56 -21.87 7.93
C PHE A 340 -18.23 -22.82 8.91
N ILE A 341 -19.11 -23.69 8.42
CA ILE A 341 -19.91 -24.64 9.19
C ILE A 341 -19.35 -26.05 8.99
#